data_29e4b78fec5276c675f6a7c8957e93f5
#
_entry.id   29e4b78fec5276c675f6a7c8957e93f5
#
_cell.length_a   1.000
_cell.length_b   1.000
_cell.length_c   1.000
_cell.angle_alpha   90.00
_cell.angle_beta   90.00
_cell.angle_gamma   90.00
#
_symmetry.space_group_name_H-M   'P 1'
#
loop_
_entity.id
_entity.type
_entity.pdbx_description
1 polymer ?
#
loop_
_entity_poly.entity_id
_entity_poly.type
_entity_poly.pdbx_seq_one_letter_code
_entity_poly.pdbx_strand_id
1 'polypeptide(L)'
;MPFRMVFVGKGTDSREVQDYARELGLCGRVFFQPPCYDREVIRAWYCRADLFLFPSTFDTNGLVVREAAACGLASVLVEGSCAAEDVTDGRNGFLIEENAESMAQMLRRLLPQPALTRQVGENAQRELYLSWEDSVARACARYEVVLDNFRRGMYPSHDSLADGFLRGTAESLDAINRIRGIPQQLRAAMDEDVRQWQDEILEGRLRAQENRQKMQERLARLRQRMDRYL
;
A
#
# COMPACT_ATOMS: atom_id res chain seq x y z
N MET A 1 -2.82 12.05 34.32
CA MET A 1 -1.45 11.64 33.98
C MET A 1 -0.82 12.67 33.05
N PRO A 2 0.45 13.01 33.20
CA PRO A 2 1.17 13.84 32.23
C PRO A 2 1.43 13.06 30.95
N PHE A 3 1.06 13.63 29.80
CA PHE A 3 1.36 13.09 28.48
C PHE A 3 1.64 14.25 27.51
N ARG A 4 2.33 13.94 26.44
CA ARG A 4 2.45 14.79 25.25
C ARG A 4 2.11 13.94 24.05
N MET A 5 1.28 14.47 23.16
CA MET A 5 0.92 13.82 21.89
C MET A 5 1.32 14.71 20.72
N VAL A 6 1.90 14.12 19.70
CA VAL A 6 2.32 14.83 18.50
C VAL A 6 1.66 14.16 17.31
N PHE A 7 0.89 14.93 16.56
CA PHE A 7 0.39 14.57 15.25
C PHE A 7 1.38 15.08 14.20
N VAL A 8 1.88 14.20 13.35
CA VAL A 8 2.76 14.56 12.24
C VAL A 8 2.06 14.24 10.93
N GLY A 9 1.73 15.25 10.14
CA GLY A 9 1.03 15.06 8.88
C GLY A 9 0.03 16.14 8.55
N LYS A 10 -0.82 15.85 7.56
CA LYS A 10 -1.96 16.70 7.16
C LYS A 10 -3.13 15.81 6.77
N GLY A 11 -4.34 16.32 6.92
CA GLY A 11 -5.58 15.68 6.49
C GLY A 11 -6.65 16.74 6.27
N THR A 12 -7.77 16.36 5.66
CA THR A 12 -8.94 17.24 5.49
C THR A 12 -9.42 17.80 6.81
N ASP A 13 -9.42 16.97 7.85
CA ASP A 13 -9.99 17.27 9.15
C ASP A 13 -8.97 17.87 10.14
N SER A 14 -7.74 18.17 9.66
CA SER A 14 -6.65 18.67 10.53
C SER A 14 -7.06 19.90 11.35
N ARG A 15 -7.86 20.80 10.76
CA ARG A 15 -8.30 22.02 11.43
C ARG A 15 -9.33 21.71 12.52
N GLU A 16 -10.29 20.86 12.22
CA GLU A 16 -11.32 20.41 13.16
C GLU A 16 -10.70 19.72 14.38
N VAL A 17 -9.75 18.82 14.16
CA VAL A 17 -9.02 18.13 15.25
C VAL A 17 -8.23 19.12 16.12
N GLN A 18 -7.61 20.15 15.51
CA GLN A 18 -6.91 21.18 16.27
C GLN A 18 -7.87 22.05 17.10
N ASP A 19 -9.04 22.41 16.53
CA ASP A 19 -10.06 23.18 17.20
C ASP A 19 -10.63 22.37 18.39
N TYR A 20 -10.93 21.12 18.18
CA TYR A 20 -11.41 20.22 19.23
C TYR A 20 -10.38 20.03 20.36
N ALA A 21 -9.10 19.88 20.03
CA ALA A 21 -8.06 19.82 21.06
C ALA A 21 -7.97 21.11 21.90
N ARG A 22 -8.23 22.28 21.30
CA ARG A 22 -8.31 23.57 22.03
C ARG A 22 -9.55 23.65 22.94
N GLU A 23 -10.71 23.24 22.46
CA GLU A 23 -11.94 23.17 23.20
C GLU A 23 -11.80 22.28 24.46
N LEU A 24 -11.08 21.17 24.35
CA LEU A 24 -10.75 20.26 25.44
C LEU A 24 -9.68 20.80 26.39
N GLY A 25 -9.11 21.99 26.13
CA GLY A 25 -8.07 22.58 26.99
C GLY A 25 -6.73 21.85 26.91
N LEU A 26 -6.46 21.12 25.80
CA LEU A 26 -5.26 20.31 25.61
C LEU A 26 -4.07 21.09 25.00
N CYS A 27 -4.16 22.42 24.88
CA CYS A 27 -3.08 23.28 24.49
C CYS A 27 -1.85 23.06 25.39
N GLY A 28 -0.70 22.76 24.81
CA GLY A 28 0.53 22.43 25.57
C GLY A 28 0.68 20.94 25.90
N ARG A 29 -0.27 20.09 25.54
CA ARG A 29 -0.15 18.62 25.62
C ARG A 29 -0.27 17.94 24.26
N VAL A 30 -1.02 18.54 23.33
CA VAL A 30 -1.23 18.05 21.97
C VAL A 30 -0.58 19.04 21.01
N PHE A 31 0.27 18.54 20.13
CA PHE A 31 1.05 19.32 19.18
C PHE A 31 0.78 18.81 17.77
N PHE A 32 0.77 19.71 16.82
CA PHE A 32 0.56 19.40 15.40
C PHE A 32 1.78 19.85 14.59
N GLN A 33 2.38 18.93 13.89
CA GLN A 33 3.53 19.16 13.02
C GLN A 33 3.10 18.99 11.57
N PRO A 34 3.56 19.85 10.65
CA PRO A 34 3.29 19.68 9.23
C PRO A 34 3.88 18.36 8.71
N PRO A 35 3.46 17.90 7.52
CA PRO A 35 4.07 16.75 6.87
C PRO A 35 5.59 16.94 6.77
N CYS A 36 6.32 15.93 7.16
CA CYS A 36 7.77 15.88 7.04
C CYS A 36 8.15 14.77 6.06
N TYR A 37 9.05 15.08 5.13
CA TYR A 37 9.58 14.13 4.15
C TYR A 37 11.06 13.81 4.39
N ASP A 38 11.68 14.51 5.34
CA ASP A 38 13.04 14.20 5.79
C ASP A 38 13.01 12.96 6.69
N ARG A 39 13.66 11.90 6.24
CA ARG A 39 13.67 10.61 6.91
C ARG A 39 14.37 10.66 8.26
N GLU A 40 15.40 11.49 8.40
CA GLU A 40 16.13 11.63 9.67
C GLU A 40 15.27 12.35 10.72
N VAL A 41 14.49 13.33 10.30
CA VAL A 41 13.52 14.02 11.19
C VAL A 41 12.40 13.07 11.60
N ILE A 42 11.84 12.29 10.66
CA ILE A 42 10.82 11.29 10.98
C ILE A 42 11.37 10.23 11.94
N ARG A 43 12.57 9.73 11.68
CA ARG A 43 13.26 8.78 12.56
C ARG A 43 13.46 9.38 13.97
N ALA A 44 13.86 10.65 14.05
CA ALA A 44 14.03 11.33 15.34
C ALA A 44 12.71 11.39 16.14
N TRP A 45 11.55 11.58 15.47
CA TRP A 45 10.26 11.49 16.11
C TRP A 45 9.98 10.09 16.66
N TYR A 46 10.20 9.04 15.88
CA TYR A 46 10.02 7.66 16.34
C TYR A 46 10.95 7.32 17.52
N CYS A 47 12.22 7.68 17.42
CA CYS A 47 13.19 7.43 18.50
C CYS A 47 12.90 8.22 19.78
N ARG A 48 12.17 9.35 19.69
CA ARG A 48 11.82 10.19 20.85
C ARG A 48 10.52 9.79 21.51
N ALA A 49 9.63 9.13 20.78
CA ALA A 49 8.32 8.72 21.28
C ALA A 49 8.42 7.52 22.23
N ASP A 50 7.45 7.37 23.11
CA ASP A 50 7.30 6.22 24.00
C ASP A 50 6.28 5.20 23.46
N LEU A 51 5.34 5.66 22.60
CA LEU A 51 4.35 4.84 21.90
C LEU A 51 4.02 5.48 20.55
N PHE A 52 3.76 4.65 19.55
CA PHE A 52 3.20 5.03 18.28
C PHE A 52 1.74 4.63 18.22
N LEU A 53 0.84 5.60 18.01
CA LEU A 53 -0.59 5.36 17.90
C LEU A 53 -1.01 5.39 16.44
N PHE A 54 -1.49 4.28 15.93
CA PHE A 54 -1.93 4.15 14.54
C PHE A 54 -3.28 3.43 14.44
N PRO A 55 -4.38 4.08 14.84
CA PRO A 55 -5.72 3.51 14.82
C PRO A 55 -6.35 3.57 13.42
N SER A 56 -5.63 3.09 12.40
CA SER A 56 -6.09 3.08 11.01
C SER A 56 -6.58 1.70 10.61
N THR A 57 -7.75 1.65 9.97
CA THR A 57 -8.31 0.46 9.32
C THR A 57 -8.20 0.53 7.79
N PHE A 58 -7.72 1.65 7.25
CA PHE A 58 -7.61 1.93 5.81
C PHE A 58 -6.22 1.71 5.20
N ASP A 59 -5.25 1.29 6.00
CA ASP A 59 -3.90 1.05 5.52
C ASP A 59 -3.79 -0.32 4.84
N THR A 60 -2.91 -0.44 3.84
CA THR A 60 -2.70 -1.68 3.10
C THR A 60 -1.56 -2.55 3.65
N ASN A 61 -0.56 -1.94 4.29
CA ASN A 61 0.63 -2.66 4.79
C ASN A 61 1.27 -2.03 6.05
N GLY A 62 0.81 -0.87 6.49
CA GLY A 62 1.33 -0.23 7.70
C GLY A 62 2.83 0.06 7.65
N LEU A 63 3.35 0.59 6.55
CA LEU A 63 4.78 0.91 6.45
C LEU A 63 5.28 1.78 7.60
N VAL A 64 4.47 2.72 8.07
CA VAL A 64 4.78 3.58 9.23
C VAL A 64 4.91 2.78 10.54
N VAL A 65 4.18 1.65 10.66
CA VAL A 65 4.30 0.72 11.79
C VAL A 65 5.65 0.01 11.75
N ARG A 66 6.11 -0.39 10.57
CA ARG A 66 7.42 -1.02 10.38
C ARG A 66 8.56 -0.02 10.57
N GLU A 67 8.37 1.24 10.21
CA GLU A 67 9.30 2.33 10.51
C GLU A 67 9.41 2.58 12.02
N ALA A 68 8.29 2.60 12.75
CA ALA A 68 8.27 2.70 14.20
C ALA A 68 8.97 1.49 14.84
N ALA A 69 8.68 0.27 14.38
CA ALA A 69 9.33 -0.96 14.82
C ALA A 69 10.85 -0.94 14.58
N ALA A 70 11.31 -0.44 13.42
CA ALA A 70 12.73 -0.27 13.14
C ALA A 70 13.46 0.61 14.17
N CYS A 71 12.75 1.56 14.78
CA CYS A 71 13.24 2.43 15.85
C CYS A 71 13.04 1.84 17.26
N GLY A 72 12.56 0.61 17.39
CA GLY A 72 12.29 -0.02 18.68
C GLY A 72 11.07 0.57 19.40
N LEU A 73 10.15 1.19 18.66
CA LEU A 73 8.95 1.83 19.19
C LEU A 73 7.73 0.91 19.09
N ALA A 74 7.07 0.67 20.22
CA ALA A 74 5.85 -0.12 20.26
C ALA A 74 4.68 0.66 19.65
N SER A 75 3.88 -0.03 18.83
CA SER A 75 2.68 0.53 18.19
C SER A 75 1.41 0.05 18.86
N VAL A 76 0.39 0.92 18.88
CA VAL A 76 -1.00 0.60 19.25
C VAL A 76 -1.84 0.64 18.00
N LEU A 77 -2.45 -0.48 17.63
CA LEU A 77 -3.11 -0.72 16.34
C LEU A 77 -4.53 -1.23 16.55
N VAL A 78 -5.37 -1.10 15.55
CA VAL A 78 -6.72 -1.70 15.56
C VAL A 78 -6.61 -3.18 15.22
N GLU A 79 -7.21 -4.02 16.06
CA GLU A 79 -7.28 -5.47 15.84
C GLU A 79 -7.98 -5.79 14.51
N GLY A 80 -7.42 -6.73 13.74
CA GLY A 80 -7.93 -7.11 12.43
C GLY A 80 -7.64 -6.13 11.29
N SER A 81 -6.95 -5.01 11.55
CA SER A 81 -6.47 -4.13 10.48
C SER A 81 -5.29 -4.75 9.71
N CYS A 82 -5.10 -4.37 8.44
CA CYS A 82 -3.94 -4.81 7.66
C CYS A 82 -2.60 -4.39 8.30
N ALA A 83 -2.58 -3.26 8.99
CA ALA A 83 -1.39 -2.78 9.70
C ALA A 83 -1.01 -3.66 10.90
N ALA A 84 -1.96 -4.46 11.43
CA ALA A 84 -1.78 -5.35 12.57
C ALA A 84 -1.53 -6.82 12.16
N GLU A 85 -1.37 -7.14 10.87
CA GLU A 85 -1.33 -8.51 10.33
C GLU A 85 -0.29 -9.40 11.03
N ASP A 86 0.90 -8.88 11.32
CA ASP A 86 1.99 -9.64 11.97
C ASP A 86 2.11 -9.32 13.47
N VAL A 87 1.12 -8.64 14.06
CA VAL A 87 1.19 -8.17 15.44
C VAL A 87 0.48 -9.12 16.40
N THR A 88 1.19 -9.48 17.46
CA THR A 88 0.66 -10.25 18.60
C THR A 88 0.54 -9.31 19.80
N ASP A 89 -0.67 -9.17 20.35
CA ASP A 89 -0.94 -8.26 21.47
C ASP A 89 -0.04 -8.53 22.67
N GLY A 90 0.53 -7.45 23.21
CA GLY A 90 1.43 -7.45 24.35
C GLY A 90 2.83 -8.04 24.08
N ARG A 91 3.09 -8.57 22.89
CA ARG A 91 4.39 -9.16 22.51
C ARG A 91 5.23 -8.20 21.65
N ASN A 92 4.74 -7.83 20.48
CA ASN A 92 5.44 -6.97 19.51
C ASN A 92 4.58 -5.76 19.07
N GLY A 93 3.48 -5.51 19.75
CA GLY A 93 2.58 -4.39 19.60
C GLY A 93 1.43 -4.52 20.57
N PHE A 94 0.48 -3.59 20.50
CA PHE A 94 -0.73 -3.59 21.31
C PHE A 94 -1.94 -3.45 20.39
N LEU A 95 -2.98 -4.22 20.65
CA LEU A 95 -4.19 -4.26 19.86
C LEU A 95 -5.36 -3.65 20.62
N ILE A 96 -6.18 -2.88 19.93
CA ILE A 96 -7.39 -2.23 20.44
C ILE A 96 -8.56 -2.50 19.51
N GLU A 97 -9.77 -2.37 20.03
CA GLU A 97 -10.96 -2.23 19.20
C GLU A 97 -11.00 -0.87 18.50
N GLU A 98 -11.72 -0.77 17.38
CA GLU A 98 -11.87 0.48 16.62
C GLU A 98 -12.81 1.48 17.35
N ASN A 99 -12.42 1.90 18.56
CA ASN A 99 -13.16 2.91 19.32
C ASN A 99 -12.25 3.67 20.29
N ALA A 100 -12.71 4.88 20.66
CA ALA A 100 -11.96 5.78 21.54
C ALA A 100 -11.79 5.22 22.96
N GLU A 101 -12.77 4.45 23.47
CA GLU A 101 -12.70 3.92 24.82
C GLU A 101 -11.62 2.83 24.96
N SER A 102 -11.52 1.93 23.99
CA SER A 102 -10.48 0.89 23.94
C SER A 102 -9.08 1.53 23.87
N MET A 103 -8.90 2.57 23.04
CA MET A 103 -7.65 3.33 22.98
C MET A 103 -7.35 3.99 24.35
N ALA A 104 -8.32 4.63 24.96
CA ALA A 104 -8.13 5.29 26.26
C ALA A 104 -7.78 4.29 27.37
N GLN A 105 -8.41 3.11 27.39
CA GLN A 105 -8.10 2.03 28.34
C GLN A 105 -6.67 1.51 28.13
N MET A 106 -6.28 1.29 26.88
CA MET A 106 -4.93 0.88 26.52
C MET A 106 -3.90 1.91 27.01
N LEU A 107 -4.09 3.17 26.74
CA LEU A 107 -3.19 4.23 27.20
C LEU A 107 -3.12 4.32 28.73
N ARG A 108 -4.26 4.21 29.45
CA ARG A 108 -4.25 4.16 30.91
C ARG A 108 -3.44 2.99 31.46
N ARG A 109 -3.48 1.84 30.77
CA ARG A 109 -2.71 0.64 31.12
C ARG A 109 -1.21 0.83 30.88
N LEU A 110 -0.84 1.40 29.72
CA LEU A 110 0.56 1.44 29.26
C LEU A 110 1.36 2.61 29.84
N LEU A 111 0.75 3.80 30.00
CA LEU A 111 1.47 4.98 30.48
C LEU A 111 2.22 4.79 31.80
N PRO A 112 1.73 4.03 32.81
CA PRO A 112 2.49 3.75 34.03
C PRO A 112 3.55 2.62 33.87
N GLN A 113 3.67 2.02 32.68
CA GLN A 113 4.51 0.84 32.46
C GLN A 113 5.58 1.05 31.36
N PRO A 114 6.50 2.01 31.49
CA PRO A 114 7.47 2.32 30.44
C PRO A 114 8.43 1.15 30.13
N ALA A 115 8.67 0.27 31.09
CA ALA A 115 9.49 -0.92 30.89
C ALA A 115 8.79 -1.91 29.92
N LEU A 116 7.46 -2.09 30.07
CA LEU A 116 6.67 -2.96 29.19
C LEU A 116 6.65 -2.39 27.76
N THR A 117 6.38 -1.10 27.60
CA THR A 117 6.33 -0.49 26.26
C THR A 117 7.67 -0.58 25.55
N ARG A 118 8.77 -0.41 26.27
CA ARG A 118 10.12 -0.58 25.72
C ARG A 118 10.40 -2.03 25.31
N GLN A 119 10.07 -2.99 26.16
CA GLN A 119 10.24 -4.42 25.85
C GLN A 119 9.45 -4.83 24.60
N VAL A 120 8.21 -4.37 24.49
CA VAL A 120 7.36 -4.64 23.32
C VAL A 120 7.94 -3.96 22.06
N GLY A 121 8.47 -2.75 22.18
CA GLY A 121 9.16 -2.07 21.09
C GLY A 121 10.40 -2.79 20.60
N GLU A 122 11.22 -3.32 21.53
CA GLU A 122 12.39 -4.15 21.21
C GLU A 122 12.00 -5.47 20.51
N ASN A 123 10.90 -6.07 20.92
CA ASN A 123 10.34 -7.23 20.24
C ASN A 123 9.83 -6.85 18.84
N ALA A 124 9.13 -5.72 18.70
CA ALA A 124 8.67 -5.21 17.40
C ALA A 124 9.87 -5.02 16.44
N GLN A 125 10.98 -4.46 16.93
CA GLN A 125 12.19 -4.28 16.13
C GLN A 125 12.75 -5.62 15.61
N ARG A 126 12.72 -6.66 16.42
CA ARG A 126 13.24 -7.98 16.01
C ARG A 126 12.28 -8.75 15.11
N GLU A 127 10.98 -8.57 15.26
CA GLU A 127 9.95 -9.44 14.66
C GLU A 127 9.22 -8.77 13.48
N LEU A 128 9.02 -7.46 13.52
CA LEU A 128 8.24 -6.72 12.50
C LEU A 128 9.13 -5.97 11.50
N TYR A 129 10.34 -5.57 11.94
CA TYR A 129 11.25 -4.91 11.01
C TYR A 129 11.73 -5.89 9.94
N LEU A 130 11.68 -5.45 8.71
CA LEU A 130 12.17 -6.20 7.56
C LEU A 130 13.01 -5.26 6.69
N SER A 131 14.27 -5.62 6.44
CA SER A 131 15.13 -4.86 5.54
C SER A 131 14.60 -4.93 4.10
N TRP A 132 15.00 -3.98 3.26
CA TRP A 132 14.66 -4.03 1.84
C TRP A 132 15.27 -5.25 1.15
N GLU A 133 16.48 -5.64 1.54
CA GLU A 133 17.18 -6.83 1.05
C GLU A 133 16.39 -8.10 1.36
N ASP A 134 15.97 -8.28 2.61
CA ASP A 134 15.16 -9.42 3.03
C ASP A 134 13.77 -9.42 2.36
N SER A 135 13.17 -8.24 2.22
CA SER A 135 11.88 -8.07 1.55
C SER A 135 11.96 -8.51 0.07
N VAL A 136 12.99 -8.07 -0.64
CA VAL A 136 13.23 -8.46 -2.03
C VAL A 136 13.53 -9.95 -2.13
N ALA A 137 14.37 -10.50 -1.25
CA ALA A 137 14.68 -11.92 -1.24
C ALA A 137 13.42 -12.80 -1.03
N ARG A 138 12.54 -12.40 -0.10
CA ARG A 138 11.25 -13.08 0.12
C ARG A 138 10.34 -12.96 -1.09
N ALA A 139 10.26 -11.78 -1.73
CA ALA A 139 9.47 -11.59 -2.93
C ALA A 139 9.96 -12.48 -4.08
N CYS A 140 11.27 -12.55 -4.31
CA CYS A 140 11.87 -13.42 -5.33
C CYS A 140 11.53 -14.90 -5.08
N ALA A 141 11.71 -15.38 -3.85
CA ALA A 141 11.36 -16.74 -3.48
C ALA A 141 9.85 -17.02 -3.70
N ARG A 142 9.00 -16.03 -3.40
CA ARG A 142 7.56 -16.16 -3.63
C ARG A 142 7.20 -16.21 -5.12
N TYR A 143 7.89 -15.44 -5.95
CA TYR A 143 7.69 -15.48 -7.41
C TYR A 143 8.01 -16.87 -7.97
N GLU A 144 9.06 -17.54 -7.51
CA GLU A 144 9.38 -18.91 -7.93
C GLU A 144 8.23 -19.87 -7.61
N VAL A 145 7.68 -19.79 -6.41
CA VAL A 145 6.51 -20.61 -6.00
C VAL A 145 5.28 -20.31 -6.86
N VAL A 146 5.01 -19.03 -7.13
CA VAL A 146 3.87 -18.62 -7.97
C VAL A 146 4.03 -19.15 -9.39
N LEU A 147 5.23 -19.03 -9.97
CA LEU A 147 5.52 -19.54 -11.31
C LEU A 147 5.40 -21.06 -11.40
N ASP A 148 5.88 -21.79 -10.39
CA ASP A 148 5.75 -23.25 -10.33
C ASP A 148 4.29 -23.68 -10.20
N ASN A 149 3.53 -23.05 -9.33
CA ASN A 149 2.08 -23.28 -9.19
C ASN A 149 1.31 -22.97 -10.49
N PHE A 150 1.69 -21.90 -11.19
CA PHE A 150 1.10 -21.56 -12.49
C PHE A 150 1.40 -22.66 -13.53
N ARG A 151 2.65 -23.13 -13.63
CA ARG A 151 3.05 -24.22 -14.53
C ARG A 151 2.31 -25.53 -14.23
N ARG A 152 1.98 -25.76 -12.98
CA ARG A 152 1.19 -26.93 -12.53
C ARG A 152 -0.33 -26.75 -12.70
N GLY A 153 -0.79 -25.61 -13.20
CA GLY A 153 -2.21 -25.33 -13.39
C GLY A 153 -3.00 -25.19 -12.10
N MET A 154 -2.32 -24.83 -11.00
CA MET A 154 -2.97 -24.69 -9.68
C MET A 154 -3.81 -23.40 -9.54
N TYR A 155 -3.66 -22.46 -10.43
CA TYR A 155 -4.49 -21.25 -10.46
C TYR A 155 -5.62 -21.42 -11.47
N PRO A 156 -6.86 -21.02 -11.12
CA PRO A 156 -7.95 -21.03 -12.09
C PRO A 156 -7.55 -20.14 -13.26
N SER A 157 -7.58 -20.70 -14.46
CA SER A 157 -7.43 -19.92 -15.68
C SER A 157 -8.67 -19.03 -15.81
N HIS A 158 -8.57 -17.80 -15.40
CA HIS A 158 -9.51 -16.81 -15.87
C HIS A 158 -9.15 -16.57 -17.33
N ASP A 159 -9.91 -17.11 -18.25
CA ASP A 159 -9.85 -16.79 -19.67
C ASP A 159 -10.30 -15.33 -19.86
N SER A 160 -9.47 -14.41 -19.39
CA SER A 160 -9.62 -13.01 -19.74
C SER A 160 -9.13 -12.82 -21.17
N LEU A 161 -9.78 -11.90 -21.90
CA LEU A 161 -9.29 -11.50 -23.24
C LEU A 161 -7.80 -11.11 -23.22
N ALA A 162 -7.30 -10.62 -22.07
CA ALA A 162 -5.88 -10.31 -21.85
C ALA A 162 -5.00 -11.57 -21.80
N ASP A 163 -5.46 -12.67 -21.21
CA ASP A 163 -4.70 -13.93 -21.14
C ASP A 163 -4.66 -14.66 -22.50
N GLY A 164 -5.75 -14.56 -23.25
CA GLY A 164 -5.79 -15.02 -24.63
C GLY A 164 -4.79 -14.27 -25.53
N PHE A 165 -4.71 -12.96 -25.32
CA PHE A 165 -3.77 -12.09 -26.03
C PHE A 165 -2.31 -12.39 -25.65
N LEU A 166 -2.00 -12.56 -24.36
CA LEU A 166 -0.66 -12.87 -23.87
C LEU A 166 -0.21 -14.27 -24.31
N ARG A 167 -1.11 -15.27 -24.34
CA ARG A 167 -0.79 -16.59 -24.90
C ARG A 167 -0.51 -16.52 -26.40
N GLY A 168 -1.33 -15.82 -27.16
CA GLY A 168 -1.12 -15.63 -28.60
C GLY A 168 0.21 -14.93 -28.91
N THR A 169 0.61 -13.94 -28.11
CA THR A 169 1.92 -13.27 -28.28
C THR A 169 3.11 -14.17 -27.88
N ALA A 170 2.97 -14.98 -26.82
CA ALA A 170 4.00 -15.93 -26.40
C ALA A 170 4.18 -17.05 -27.44
N GLU A 171 3.08 -17.60 -27.96
CA GLU A 171 3.12 -18.60 -29.04
C GLU A 171 3.71 -18.02 -30.32
N SER A 172 3.42 -16.75 -30.64
CA SER A 172 4.02 -16.06 -31.78
C SER A 172 5.52 -15.84 -31.61
N LEU A 173 5.98 -15.49 -30.41
CA LEU A 173 7.42 -15.36 -30.10
C LEU A 173 8.15 -16.71 -30.15
N ASP A 174 7.52 -17.79 -29.70
CA ASP A 174 8.06 -19.15 -29.79
C ASP A 174 8.13 -19.62 -31.25
N ALA A 175 7.12 -19.31 -32.06
CA ALA A 175 7.13 -19.54 -33.48
C ALA A 175 8.27 -18.78 -34.18
N ILE A 176 8.46 -17.51 -33.87
CA ILE A 176 9.56 -16.66 -34.36
C ILE A 176 10.93 -17.24 -33.95
N ASN A 177 11.08 -17.73 -32.74
CA ASN A 177 12.31 -18.35 -32.27
C ASN A 177 12.62 -19.69 -32.98
N ARG A 178 11.61 -20.47 -33.34
CA ARG A 178 11.77 -21.70 -34.16
C ARG A 178 12.16 -21.40 -35.59
N ILE A 179 11.89 -20.20 -36.10
CA ILE A 179 12.15 -19.77 -37.49
C ILE A 179 13.57 -19.20 -37.67
N ARG A 180 14.46 -19.30 -36.70
CA ARG A 180 15.87 -18.82 -36.79
C ARG A 180 16.68 -19.43 -37.94
N GLY A 181 16.11 -20.38 -38.68
CA GLY A 181 16.73 -21.02 -39.86
C GLY A 181 16.15 -20.61 -41.22
N ILE A 182 15.22 -19.65 -41.29
CA ILE A 182 14.54 -19.30 -42.56
C ILE A 182 15.36 -18.30 -43.40
N PRO A 183 15.38 -18.48 -44.75
CA PRO A 183 16.08 -17.58 -45.67
C PRO A 183 15.64 -16.13 -45.57
N GLN A 184 16.57 -15.20 -45.80
CA GLN A 184 16.39 -13.76 -45.62
C GLN A 184 15.16 -13.14 -46.31
N GLN A 185 14.73 -13.72 -47.41
CA GLN A 185 13.56 -13.28 -48.19
C GLN A 185 12.23 -13.56 -47.49
N LEU A 186 12.11 -14.66 -46.75
CA LEU A 186 10.92 -14.97 -45.96
C LEU A 186 10.83 -14.11 -44.67
N ARG A 187 11.98 -13.71 -44.10
CA ARG A 187 12.01 -12.78 -42.97
C ARG A 187 11.43 -11.41 -43.33
N ALA A 188 11.74 -10.89 -44.51
CA ALA A 188 11.25 -9.59 -44.94
C ALA A 188 9.72 -9.55 -45.07
N ALA A 189 9.12 -10.63 -45.62
CA ALA A 189 7.68 -10.74 -45.72
C ALA A 189 7.00 -10.83 -44.33
N MET A 190 7.59 -11.60 -43.42
CA MET A 190 7.07 -11.74 -42.05
C MET A 190 7.22 -10.42 -41.24
N ASP A 191 8.28 -9.65 -41.45
CA ASP A 191 8.46 -8.35 -40.81
C ASP A 191 7.44 -7.32 -41.29
N GLU A 192 6.94 -7.46 -42.50
CA GLU A 192 5.90 -6.62 -43.08
C GLU A 192 4.52 -6.96 -42.50
N ASP A 193 4.18 -8.23 -42.37
CA ASP A 193 2.96 -8.70 -41.71
C ASP A 193 2.93 -8.30 -40.19
N VAL A 194 4.05 -8.42 -39.51
CA VAL A 194 4.18 -8.01 -38.09
C VAL A 194 3.99 -6.49 -37.92
N ARG A 195 4.53 -5.67 -38.84
CA ARG A 195 4.32 -4.23 -38.82
C ARG A 195 2.86 -3.87 -39.07
N GLN A 196 2.25 -4.46 -40.07
CA GLN A 196 0.83 -4.25 -40.37
C GLN A 196 -0.05 -4.59 -39.15
N TRP A 197 0.26 -5.69 -38.48
CA TRP A 197 -0.46 -6.11 -37.26
C TRP A 197 -0.21 -5.16 -36.07
N GLN A 198 1.00 -4.62 -35.92
CA GLN A 198 1.30 -3.60 -34.92
C GLN A 198 0.53 -2.31 -35.15
N ASP A 199 0.38 -1.89 -36.41
CA ASP A 199 -0.39 -0.71 -36.79
C ASP A 199 -1.87 -0.90 -36.50
N GLU A 200 -2.45 -2.06 -36.80
CA GLU A 200 -3.85 -2.39 -36.48
C GLU A 200 -4.12 -2.36 -34.96
N ILE A 201 -3.19 -2.88 -34.15
CA ILE A 201 -3.29 -2.79 -32.67
C ILE A 201 -3.23 -1.35 -32.18
N LEU A 202 -2.33 -0.54 -32.75
CA LEU A 202 -2.17 0.86 -32.39
C LEU A 202 -3.45 1.66 -32.71
N GLU A 203 -4.01 1.44 -33.89
CA GLU A 203 -5.30 2.05 -34.28
C GLU A 203 -6.43 1.59 -33.37
N GLY A 204 -6.50 0.32 -33.01
CA GLY A 204 -7.49 -0.21 -32.08
C GLY A 204 -7.40 0.46 -30.68
N ARG A 205 -6.16 0.71 -30.20
CA ARG A 205 -5.92 1.43 -28.93
C ARG A 205 -6.36 2.89 -29.01
N LEU A 206 -6.07 3.58 -30.11
CA LEU A 206 -6.49 4.97 -30.33
C LEU A 206 -8.00 5.10 -30.35
N ARG A 207 -8.69 4.23 -31.08
CA ARG A 207 -10.18 4.17 -31.11
C ARG A 207 -10.79 3.90 -29.73
N ALA A 208 -10.16 3.01 -28.94
CA ALA A 208 -10.61 2.73 -27.59
C ALA A 208 -10.39 3.93 -26.64
N GLN A 209 -9.31 4.68 -26.81
CA GLN A 209 -9.03 5.89 -26.06
C GLN A 209 -10.02 7.03 -26.39
N GLU A 210 -10.31 7.26 -27.67
CA GLU A 210 -11.32 8.20 -28.11
C GLU A 210 -12.72 7.87 -27.57
N ASN A 211 -13.09 6.60 -27.59
CA ASN A 211 -14.38 6.15 -27.04
C ASN A 211 -14.47 6.37 -25.53
N ARG A 212 -13.38 6.15 -24.76
CA ARG A 212 -13.33 6.48 -23.33
C ARG A 212 -13.47 7.98 -23.09
N GLN A 213 -12.82 8.81 -23.89
CA GLN A 213 -12.93 10.27 -23.78
C GLN A 213 -14.36 10.75 -24.06
N LYS A 214 -14.97 10.28 -25.14
CA LYS A 214 -16.39 10.56 -25.46
C LYS A 214 -17.35 10.11 -24.35
N MET A 215 -17.09 8.96 -23.73
CA MET A 215 -17.85 8.45 -22.59
C MET A 215 -17.72 9.37 -21.37
N GLN A 216 -16.50 9.81 -21.04
CA GLN A 216 -16.25 10.74 -19.93
C GLN A 216 -16.94 12.10 -20.14
N GLU A 217 -16.88 12.63 -21.34
CA GLU A 217 -17.61 13.87 -21.70
C GLU A 217 -19.13 13.70 -21.57
N ARG A 218 -19.66 12.55 -21.96
CA ARG A 218 -21.09 12.23 -21.83
C ARG A 218 -21.52 12.14 -20.37
N LEU A 219 -20.69 11.50 -19.53
CA LEU A 219 -20.91 11.43 -18.08
C LEU A 219 -20.83 12.82 -17.43
N ALA A 220 -19.88 13.65 -17.82
CA ALA A 220 -19.76 15.01 -17.32
C ALA A 220 -21.01 15.86 -17.65
N ARG A 221 -21.52 15.77 -18.89
CA ARG A 221 -22.78 16.43 -19.29
C ARG A 221 -23.99 15.92 -18.53
N LEU A 222 -24.06 14.62 -18.22
CA LEU A 222 -25.13 14.05 -17.40
C LEU A 222 -25.06 14.57 -15.97
N ARG A 223 -23.87 14.62 -15.34
CA ARG A 223 -23.67 15.23 -14.02
C ARG A 223 -24.13 16.68 -13.99
N GLN A 224 -23.70 17.52 -14.94
CA GLN A 224 -24.15 18.91 -15.05
C GLN A 224 -25.66 19.08 -15.22
N ARG A 225 -26.32 18.11 -15.84
CA ARG A 225 -27.80 18.11 -15.94
C ARG A 225 -28.46 17.74 -14.61
N MET A 226 -27.90 16.75 -13.89
CA MET A 226 -28.43 16.36 -12.56
C MET A 226 -28.30 17.49 -11.55
N ASP A 227 -27.16 18.19 -11.52
CA ASP A 227 -26.92 19.33 -10.62
C ASP A 227 -27.84 20.54 -10.85
N ARG A 228 -28.60 20.56 -11.97
CA ARG A 228 -29.62 21.59 -12.22
C ARG A 228 -31.02 21.21 -11.73
N TYR A 229 -31.23 19.99 -11.28
CA TYR A 229 -32.51 19.48 -10.79
C TYR A 229 -32.47 19.14 -9.29
N LEU A 230 -31.32 19.30 -8.65
CA LEU A 230 -31.09 19.29 -7.19
C LEU A 230 -30.88 20.72 -6.69
#